data_e3af5ab79ce2582e982b3ff90bf8bd14
#
_entry.id   e3af5ab79ce2582e982b3ff90bf8bd14
#
_cell.length_a   1.000
_cell.length_b   1.000
_cell.length_c   1.000
_cell.angle_alpha   90.00
_cell.angle_beta   90.00
_cell.angle_gamma   90.00
#
_symmetry.space_group_name_H-M   'P 1'
#
loop_
_entity.id
_entity.type
_entity.pdbx_description
1 polymer ?
#
loop_
_entity_poly.entity_id
_entity_poly.type
_entity_poly.pdbx_seq_one_letter_code
_entity_poly.pdbx_strand_id
1 'polypeptide(L)'
;MSLTIESDGKGSRELYEEQINISYQYKLFMKRPERKLRNQYRRITIDLAAALVFLLFGIIEGFVYGFETVFVMLIVVCIVFIGIYGRLLYTMRKALRKALEDNRKVVVCIDEEGIKYHKEDGMDLNLKWSQVAFARVFSKVLTFFSDDNIVISVNRTHEKEVMDYIRENGIKVRVIGEPGFVSVSAGEQ
;
A
#
# COMPACT_ATOMS: atom_id res chain seq x y z
N MET A 1 -15.55 24.02 9.78
CA MET A 1 -14.29 24.51 9.12
C MET A 1 -13.75 23.37 8.28
N SER A 2 -13.10 23.61 7.14
CA SER A 2 -12.57 22.49 6.32
C SER A 2 -11.09 22.71 6.04
N LEU A 3 -10.31 21.63 6.03
CA LEU A 3 -8.91 21.60 5.61
C LEU A 3 -8.85 21.07 4.19
N THR A 4 -8.31 21.85 3.27
CA THR A 4 -8.15 21.44 1.85
C THR A 4 -6.67 21.29 1.54
N ILE A 5 -6.30 20.11 1.04
CA ILE A 5 -4.95 19.76 0.62
C ILE A 5 -4.96 19.52 -0.87
N GLU A 6 -4.25 20.35 -1.60
CA GLU A 6 -4.07 20.20 -3.05
C GLU A 6 -2.73 19.54 -3.36
N SER A 7 -2.74 18.61 -4.29
CA SER A 7 -1.53 17.97 -4.81
C SER A 7 -1.52 18.03 -6.33
N ASP A 8 -0.42 18.46 -6.91
CA ASP A 8 -0.22 18.59 -8.36
C ASP A 8 -0.20 17.23 -9.11
N GLY A 9 -0.50 16.14 -8.44
CA GLY A 9 -0.38 14.79 -9.00
C GLY A 9 1.06 14.34 -9.20
N LYS A 10 2.05 15.18 -8.94
CA LYS A 10 3.48 14.86 -9.06
C LYS A 10 4.01 14.32 -7.73
N GLY A 11 3.91 13.03 -7.54
CA GLY A 11 4.53 12.35 -6.41
C GLY A 11 5.90 11.78 -6.75
N SER A 12 6.76 11.63 -5.74
CA SER A 12 8.00 10.88 -5.92
C SER A 12 7.70 9.41 -6.19
N ARG A 13 8.59 8.73 -6.90
CA ARG A 13 8.49 7.29 -7.12
C ARG A 13 8.32 6.52 -5.81
N GLU A 14 9.05 6.91 -4.79
CA GLU A 14 9.02 6.29 -3.47
C GLU A 14 7.66 6.44 -2.79
N LEU A 15 6.99 7.60 -2.96
CA LEU A 15 5.64 7.83 -2.44
C LEU A 15 4.65 6.89 -3.10
N TYR A 16 4.67 6.75 -4.43
CA TYR A 16 3.77 5.84 -5.13
C TYR A 16 4.07 4.38 -4.85
N GLU A 17 5.35 3.99 -4.74
CA GLU A 17 5.72 2.64 -4.31
C GLU A 17 5.18 2.32 -2.91
N GLU A 18 5.23 3.27 -1.98
CA GLU A 18 4.67 3.09 -0.64
C GLU A 18 3.15 2.95 -0.68
N GLN A 19 2.43 3.81 -1.40
CA GLN A 19 0.98 3.72 -1.57
C GLN A 19 0.54 2.38 -2.19
N ILE A 20 1.23 1.92 -3.22
CA ILE A 20 0.98 0.62 -3.85
C ILE A 20 1.22 -0.52 -2.84
N ASN A 21 2.34 -0.49 -2.10
CA ASN A 21 2.63 -1.49 -1.08
C ASN A 21 1.57 -1.52 0.03
N ILE A 22 1.04 -0.36 0.44
CA ILE A 22 -0.05 -0.24 1.41
C ILE A 22 -1.31 -0.90 0.86
N SER A 23 -1.72 -0.57 -0.36
CA SER A 23 -2.91 -1.12 -1.00
C SER A 23 -2.85 -2.64 -1.13
N TYR A 24 -1.71 -3.21 -1.51
CA TYR A 24 -1.52 -4.67 -1.58
C TYR A 24 -1.53 -5.35 -0.21
N GLN A 25 -1.18 -4.64 0.86
CA GLN A 25 -1.17 -5.16 2.22
C GLN A 25 -2.39 -4.73 3.05
N TYR A 26 -3.39 -4.10 2.42
CA TYR A 26 -4.59 -3.59 3.09
C TYR A 26 -5.21 -4.61 4.06
N LYS A 27 -5.58 -5.80 3.58
CA LYS A 27 -6.20 -6.86 4.41
C LYS A 27 -5.33 -7.28 5.61
N LEU A 28 -4.02 -7.12 5.46
CA LEU A 28 -3.06 -7.45 6.49
C LEU A 28 -3.02 -6.38 7.58
N PHE A 29 -3.11 -5.09 7.18
CA PHE A 29 -3.20 -3.97 8.11
C PHE A 29 -4.53 -3.95 8.85
N MET A 30 -5.64 -4.28 8.19
CA MET A 30 -6.94 -4.42 8.85
C MET A 30 -6.91 -5.46 9.97
N LYS A 31 -6.19 -6.57 9.79
CA LYS A 31 -6.04 -7.60 10.83
C LYS A 31 -5.00 -7.24 11.90
N ARG A 32 -3.93 -6.55 11.52
CA ARG A 32 -2.79 -6.19 12.38
C ARG A 32 -2.30 -4.79 12.02
N PRO A 33 -2.95 -3.74 12.54
CA PRO A 33 -2.66 -2.36 12.14
C PRO A 33 -1.22 -1.91 12.43
N GLU A 34 -0.57 -2.49 13.44
CA GLU A 34 0.79 -2.13 13.87
C GLU A 34 1.90 -2.85 13.07
N ARG A 35 1.52 -3.73 12.15
CA ARG A 35 2.49 -4.52 11.40
C ARG A 35 3.35 -3.62 10.51
N LYS A 36 4.68 -3.85 10.53
CA LYS A 36 5.61 -3.12 9.66
C LYS A 36 5.26 -3.28 8.18
N LEU A 37 5.23 -2.16 7.45
CA LEU A 37 5.09 -2.19 5.99
C LEU A 37 6.26 -2.95 5.37
N ARG A 38 5.97 -3.94 4.54
CA ARG A 38 6.97 -4.72 3.81
C ARG A 38 7.03 -4.25 2.37
N ASN A 39 8.22 -4.08 1.84
CA ASN A 39 8.40 -3.81 0.42
C ASN A 39 8.08 -5.09 -0.38
N GLN A 40 6.83 -5.21 -0.82
CA GLN A 40 6.34 -6.36 -1.58
C GLN A 40 7.06 -6.50 -2.92
N TYR A 41 7.39 -5.38 -3.53
CA TYR A 41 8.10 -5.36 -4.80
C TYR A 41 9.44 -6.09 -4.71
N ARG A 42 10.26 -5.73 -3.69
CA ARG A 42 11.55 -6.38 -3.44
C ARG A 42 11.38 -7.85 -3.11
N ARG A 43 10.38 -8.20 -2.29
CA ARG A 43 10.10 -9.58 -1.91
C ARG A 43 9.73 -10.44 -3.12
N ILE A 44 8.78 -9.98 -3.93
CA ILE A 44 8.34 -10.70 -5.14
C ILE A 44 9.51 -10.89 -6.11
N THR A 45 10.39 -9.89 -6.25
CA THR A 45 11.57 -10.00 -7.11
C THR A 45 12.54 -11.07 -6.60
N ILE A 46 12.75 -11.16 -5.28
CA ILE A 46 13.61 -12.19 -4.66
C ILE A 46 12.97 -13.57 -4.83
N ASP A 47 11.68 -13.71 -4.55
CA ASP A 47 10.96 -14.98 -4.67
C ASP A 47 10.96 -15.46 -6.14
N LEU A 48 10.83 -14.54 -7.11
CA LEU A 48 10.92 -14.86 -8.55
C LEU A 48 12.33 -15.29 -8.95
N ALA A 49 13.36 -14.61 -8.46
CA ALA A 49 14.76 -15.01 -8.73
C ALA A 49 15.05 -16.40 -8.14
N ALA A 50 14.60 -16.67 -6.92
CA ALA A 50 14.73 -17.98 -6.30
C ALA A 50 14.02 -19.07 -7.12
N ALA A 51 12.79 -18.82 -7.57
CA ALA A 51 12.04 -19.78 -8.40
C ALA A 51 12.75 -20.08 -9.73
N LEU A 52 13.40 -19.08 -10.35
CA LEU A 52 14.20 -19.26 -11.56
C LEU A 52 15.44 -20.14 -11.29
N VAL A 53 16.13 -19.92 -10.18
CA VAL A 53 17.29 -20.75 -9.79
C VAL A 53 16.87 -22.20 -9.56
N PHE A 54 15.77 -22.43 -8.82
CA PHE A 54 15.23 -23.79 -8.60
C PHE A 54 14.75 -24.45 -9.89
N LEU A 55 14.16 -23.68 -10.81
CA LEU A 55 13.79 -24.19 -12.14
C LEU A 55 15.01 -24.69 -12.90
N LEU A 56 16.08 -23.89 -12.97
CA LEU A 56 17.32 -24.25 -13.64
C LEU A 56 17.95 -25.49 -12.99
N PHE A 57 17.99 -25.54 -11.65
CA PHE A 57 18.46 -26.70 -10.91
C PHE A 57 17.67 -27.96 -11.28
N GLY A 58 16.31 -27.90 -11.23
CA GLY A 58 15.48 -29.04 -11.58
C GLY A 58 15.65 -29.54 -13.03
N ILE A 59 15.91 -28.62 -13.97
CA ILE A 59 16.21 -28.97 -15.37
C ILE A 59 17.57 -29.70 -15.47
N ILE A 60 18.62 -29.13 -14.84
CA ILE A 60 19.98 -29.71 -14.88
C ILE A 60 19.97 -31.12 -14.28
N GLU A 61 19.41 -31.25 -13.07
CA GLU A 61 19.32 -32.56 -12.39
C GLU A 61 18.49 -33.56 -13.19
N GLY A 62 17.39 -33.12 -13.82
CA GLY A 62 16.61 -33.96 -14.71
C GLY A 62 17.41 -34.48 -15.91
N PHE A 63 18.33 -33.69 -16.47
CA PHE A 63 19.21 -34.13 -17.53
C PHE A 63 20.33 -35.10 -17.07
N VAL A 64 20.84 -34.91 -15.85
CA VAL A 64 21.96 -35.71 -15.30
C VAL A 64 21.46 -37.05 -14.78
N TYR A 65 20.36 -37.09 -14.03
CA TYR A 65 19.87 -38.27 -13.32
C TYR A 65 18.61 -38.88 -13.93
N GLY A 66 18.06 -38.26 -14.98
CA GLY A 66 16.78 -38.60 -15.57
C GLY A 66 15.64 -37.79 -14.95
N PHE A 67 14.55 -37.63 -15.74
CA PHE A 67 13.36 -36.91 -15.32
C PHE A 67 12.47 -37.76 -14.40
N GLU A 68 12.96 -38.01 -13.18
CA GLU A 68 12.13 -38.66 -12.19
C GLU A 68 10.96 -37.75 -11.77
N THR A 69 9.89 -38.36 -11.22
CA THR A 69 8.65 -37.67 -10.84
C THR A 69 8.92 -36.43 -9.95
N VAL A 70 9.92 -36.50 -9.07
CA VAL A 70 10.28 -35.42 -8.15
C VAL A 70 10.76 -34.17 -8.92
N PHE A 71 11.66 -34.36 -9.89
CA PHE A 71 12.20 -33.26 -10.70
C PHE A 71 11.14 -32.65 -11.60
N VAL A 72 10.28 -33.47 -12.18
CA VAL A 72 9.14 -32.99 -12.99
C VAL A 72 8.19 -32.16 -12.14
N MET A 73 7.84 -32.62 -10.93
CA MET A 73 7.01 -31.86 -10.00
C MET A 73 7.66 -30.53 -9.60
N LEU A 74 8.95 -30.52 -9.30
CA LEU A 74 9.68 -29.29 -8.97
C LEU A 74 9.61 -28.27 -10.11
N ILE A 75 9.84 -28.71 -11.35
CA ILE A 75 9.77 -27.87 -12.55
C ILE A 75 8.37 -27.28 -12.71
N VAL A 76 7.32 -28.09 -12.59
CA VAL A 76 5.92 -27.64 -12.71
C VAL A 76 5.59 -26.60 -11.62
N VAL A 77 5.97 -26.86 -10.38
CA VAL A 77 5.75 -25.92 -9.28
C VAL A 77 6.47 -24.60 -9.55
N CYS A 78 7.74 -24.64 -9.97
CA CYS A 78 8.49 -23.41 -10.30
C CYS A 78 7.84 -22.61 -11.43
N ILE A 79 7.36 -23.27 -12.49
CA ILE A 79 6.66 -22.61 -13.62
C ILE A 79 5.39 -21.90 -13.12
N VAL A 80 4.60 -22.56 -12.27
CA VAL A 80 3.38 -21.97 -11.70
C VAL A 80 3.73 -20.75 -10.84
N PHE A 81 4.74 -20.87 -9.98
CA PHE A 81 5.22 -19.73 -9.16
C PHE A 81 5.71 -18.56 -10.01
N ILE A 82 6.51 -18.83 -11.04
CA ILE A 82 7.00 -17.80 -11.97
C ILE A 82 5.82 -17.10 -12.66
N GLY A 83 4.80 -17.85 -13.08
CA GLY A 83 3.59 -17.28 -13.68
C GLY A 83 2.83 -16.36 -12.73
N ILE A 84 2.59 -16.80 -11.49
CA ILE A 84 1.86 -16.03 -10.48
C ILE A 84 2.64 -14.77 -10.08
N TYR A 85 3.91 -14.93 -9.68
CA TYR A 85 4.73 -13.81 -9.22
C TYR A 85 5.10 -12.85 -10.34
N GLY A 86 5.33 -13.37 -11.56
CA GLY A 86 5.57 -12.56 -12.75
C GLY A 86 4.37 -11.68 -13.10
N ARG A 87 3.14 -12.25 -13.06
CA ARG A 87 1.91 -11.48 -13.26
C ARG A 87 1.71 -10.42 -12.18
N LEU A 88 1.97 -10.75 -10.91
CA LEU A 88 1.85 -9.82 -9.81
C LEU A 88 2.84 -8.66 -9.96
N LEU A 89 4.11 -8.96 -10.26
CA LEU A 89 5.15 -7.96 -10.49
C LEU A 89 4.80 -7.04 -11.68
N TYR A 90 4.30 -7.63 -12.77
CA TYR A 90 3.84 -6.86 -13.95
C TYR A 90 2.71 -5.90 -13.57
N THR A 91 1.72 -6.37 -12.80
CA THR A 91 0.58 -5.55 -12.36
C THR A 91 1.04 -4.39 -11.47
N MET A 92 1.94 -4.65 -10.52
CA MET A 92 2.52 -3.61 -9.68
C MET A 92 3.33 -2.58 -10.48
N ARG A 93 4.15 -3.04 -11.45
CA ARG A 93 4.90 -2.13 -12.34
C ARG A 93 3.99 -1.27 -13.20
N LYS A 94 2.92 -1.86 -13.73
CA LYS A 94 1.92 -1.13 -14.53
C LYS A 94 1.21 -0.09 -13.68
N ALA A 95 0.83 -0.42 -12.44
CA ALA A 95 0.22 0.53 -11.51
C ALA A 95 1.17 1.69 -11.17
N LEU A 96 2.44 1.39 -10.90
CA LEU A 96 3.46 2.40 -10.62
C LEU A 96 3.70 3.33 -11.82
N ARG A 97 3.84 2.76 -13.02
CA ARG A 97 4.00 3.56 -14.25
C ARG A 97 2.80 4.49 -14.44
N LYS A 98 1.57 3.95 -14.33
CA LYS A 98 0.35 4.74 -14.44
C LYS A 98 0.30 5.87 -13.41
N ALA A 99 0.70 5.61 -12.16
CA ALA A 99 0.75 6.62 -11.12
C ALA A 99 1.80 7.71 -11.39
N LEU A 100 2.98 7.34 -11.93
CA LEU A 100 4.04 8.30 -12.28
C LEU A 100 3.71 9.14 -13.52
N GLU A 101 2.94 8.61 -14.47
CA GLU A 101 2.49 9.30 -15.67
C GLU A 101 1.26 10.18 -15.40
N ASP A 102 0.59 9.98 -14.26
CA ASP A 102 -0.62 10.69 -13.89
C ASP A 102 -0.30 12.05 -13.26
N ASN A 103 -0.42 13.09 -14.04
CA ASN A 103 -0.18 14.47 -13.60
C ASN A 103 -1.45 15.21 -13.16
N ARG A 104 -2.58 14.48 -12.98
CA ARG A 104 -3.86 15.09 -12.64
C ARG A 104 -3.85 15.59 -11.21
N LYS A 105 -4.47 16.74 -11.01
CA LYS A 105 -4.62 17.32 -9.68
C LYS A 105 -5.50 16.44 -8.80
N VAL A 106 -5.09 16.34 -7.57
CA VAL A 106 -5.82 15.64 -6.49
C VAL A 106 -6.08 16.65 -5.39
N VAL A 107 -7.33 16.73 -4.99
CA VAL A 107 -7.77 17.56 -3.86
C VAL A 107 -8.31 16.64 -2.78
N VAL A 108 -7.76 16.73 -1.59
CA VAL A 108 -8.27 16.07 -0.40
C VAL A 108 -8.86 17.13 0.51
N CYS A 109 -10.16 17.05 0.73
CA CYS A 109 -10.87 17.93 1.65
C CYS A 109 -11.23 17.15 2.91
N ILE A 110 -10.83 17.66 4.06
CA ILE A 110 -11.10 17.08 5.37
C ILE A 110 -12.04 18.02 6.10
N ASP A 111 -13.23 17.55 6.44
CA ASP A 111 -14.25 18.32 7.13
C ASP A 111 -14.82 17.54 8.34
N GLU A 112 -15.85 18.10 8.98
CA GLU A 112 -16.49 17.49 10.15
C GLU A 112 -17.20 16.17 9.84
N GLU A 113 -17.57 15.96 8.56
CA GLU A 113 -18.26 14.75 8.10
C GLU A 113 -17.29 13.61 7.78
N GLY A 114 -16.09 13.96 7.26
CA GLY A 114 -15.12 12.94 6.82
C GLY A 114 -14.01 13.47 5.93
N ILE A 115 -13.53 12.58 5.07
CA ILE A 115 -12.45 12.83 4.11
C ILE A 115 -13.00 12.66 2.71
N LYS A 116 -12.98 13.72 1.93
CA LYS A 116 -13.42 13.75 0.53
C LYS A 116 -12.17 13.80 -0.35
N TYR A 117 -12.02 12.84 -1.21
CA TYR A 117 -10.94 12.77 -2.19
C TYR A 117 -11.53 13.00 -3.57
N HIS A 118 -11.08 14.06 -4.20
CA HIS A 118 -11.48 14.42 -5.55
C HIS A 118 -10.28 14.41 -6.47
N LYS A 119 -10.44 13.76 -7.62
CA LYS A 119 -9.43 13.73 -8.66
C LYS A 119 -9.99 14.30 -9.95
N GLU A 120 -9.19 15.06 -10.68
CA GLU A 120 -9.58 15.78 -11.90
C GLU A 120 -10.22 14.89 -13.00
N ASP A 121 -10.07 13.56 -12.92
CA ASP A 121 -10.70 12.59 -13.83
C ASP A 121 -12.13 12.20 -13.45
N GLY A 122 -12.69 12.83 -12.41
CA GLY A 122 -14.03 12.56 -11.91
C GLY A 122 -14.08 11.40 -10.90
N MET A 123 -12.93 10.92 -10.41
CA MET A 123 -12.91 9.97 -9.30
C MET A 123 -13.17 10.70 -8.00
N ASP A 124 -14.31 10.44 -7.39
CA ASP A 124 -14.71 10.96 -6.10
C ASP A 124 -14.80 9.83 -5.08
N LEU A 125 -14.10 9.99 -3.98
CA LEU A 125 -14.22 9.11 -2.82
C LEU A 125 -14.65 9.95 -1.62
N ASN A 126 -15.64 9.48 -0.89
CA ASN A 126 -16.08 10.10 0.34
C ASN A 126 -16.02 9.07 1.47
N LEU A 127 -15.21 9.34 2.47
CA LEU A 127 -14.99 8.48 3.61
C LEU A 127 -15.45 9.19 4.88
N LYS A 128 -16.59 8.84 5.43
CA LYS A 128 -17.10 9.40 6.68
C LYS A 128 -16.22 8.98 7.86
N TRP A 129 -16.08 9.83 8.87
CA TRP A 129 -15.28 9.50 10.06
C TRP A 129 -15.75 8.22 10.75
N SER A 130 -17.05 7.94 10.73
CA SER A 130 -17.62 6.68 11.28
C SER A 130 -17.19 5.42 10.53
N GLN A 131 -16.69 5.54 9.32
CA GLN A 131 -16.20 4.44 8.48
C GLN A 131 -14.67 4.30 8.56
N VAL A 132 -13.97 5.25 9.18
CA VAL A 132 -12.52 5.19 9.36
C VAL A 132 -12.21 4.23 10.51
N ALA A 133 -11.64 3.07 10.17
CA ALA A 133 -11.22 2.09 11.17
C ALA A 133 -10.00 2.59 11.96
N PHE A 134 -9.03 3.15 11.28
CA PHE A 134 -7.85 3.81 11.86
C PHE A 134 -7.11 4.64 10.81
N ALA A 135 -6.28 5.57 11.28
CA ALA A 135 -5.28 6.26 10.48
C ALA A 135 -3.89 5.73 10.82
N ARG A 136 -2.99 5.69 9.86
CA ARG A 136 -1.61 5.29 10.10
C ARG A 136 -0.61 6.16 9.37
N VAL A 137 0.42 6.57 10.09
CA VAL A 137 1.57 7.29 9.55
C VAL A 137 2.58 6.28 9.03
N PHE A 138 2.97 6.45 7.76
CA PHE A 138 4.05 5.72 7.11
C PHE A 138 5.20 6.68 6.79
N SER A 139 6.25 6.20 6.10
CA SER A 139 7.44 7.02 5.87
C SER A 139 7.18 8.22 4.95
N LYS A 140 6.26 8.11 3.99
CA LYS A 140 5.96 9.14 2.99
C LYS A 140 4.50 9.60 3.02
N VAL A 141 3.60 8.83 3.62
CA VAL A 141 2.16 9.11 3.62
C VAL A 141 1.52 8.91 4.99
N LEU A 142 0.49 9.72 5.25
CA LEU A 142 -0.54 9.44 6.25
C LEU A 142 -1.70 8.77 5.53
N THR A 143 -2.12 7.61 5.99
CA THR A 143 -3.14 6.80 5.31
C THR A 143 -4.31 6.50 6.24
N PHE A 144 -5.51 6.74 5.77
CA PHE A 144 -6.78 6.40 6.43
C PHE A 144 -7.32 5.10 5.85
N PHE A 145 -7.64 4.16 6.73
CA PHE A 145 -8.16 2.84 6.38
C PHE A 145 -9.64 2.76 6.76
N SER A 146 -10.45 2.23 5.87
CA SER A 146 -11.87 1.98 6.08
C SER A 146 -12.18 0.50 6.02
N ASP A 147 -13.22 0.05 6.73
CA ASP A 147 -13.70 -1.34 6.64
C ASP A 147 -14.22 -1.70 5.24
N ASP A 148 -14.64 -0.72 4.45
CA ASP A 148 -15.16 -0.87 3.07
C ASP A 148 -14.08 -1.02 1.99
N ASN A 149 -12.85 -1.36 2.35
CA ASN A 149 -11.69 -1.44 1.45
C ASN A 149 -11.29 -0.08 0.80
N ILE A 150 -11.74 1.03 1.35
CA ILE A 150 -11.31 2.36 0.91
C ILE A 150 -10.03 2.72 1.66
N VAL A 151 -9.06 3.21 0.90
CA VAL A 151 -7.78 3.70 1.43
C VAL A 151 -7.53 5.08 0.84
N ILE A 152 -7.47 6.10 1.71
CA ILE A 152 -7.11 7.45 1.31
C ILE A 152 -5.76 7.80 1.93
N SER A 153 -4.82 8.21 1.09
CA SER A 153 -3.47 8.57 1.52
C SER A 153 -3.19 10.03 1.20
N VAL A 154 -2.68 10.74 2.20
CA VAL A 154 -2.23 12.13 2.12
C VAL A 154 -0.71 12.15 2.25
N ASN A 155 -0.03 13.06 1.55
CA ASN A 155 1.41 13.20 1.69
C ASN A 155 1.77 13.55 3.15
N ARG A 156 2.82 12.93 3.67
CA ARG A 156 3.27 13.13 5.05
C ARG A 156 3.65 14.58 5.35
N THR A 157 3.98 15.39 4.34
CA THR A 157 4.22 16.83 4.53
C THR A 157 3.07 17.56 5.19
N HIS A 158 1.83 17.08 5.00
CA HIS A 158 0.60 17.62 5.60
C HIS A 158 0.18 16.87 6.88
N GLU A 159 1.00 15.95 7.40
CA GLU A 159 0.67 15.16 8.59
C GLU A 159 0.28 16.07 9.76
N LYS A 160 1.10 17.07 10.04
CA LYS A 160 0.86 17.98 11.17
C LYS A 160 -0.47 18.73 11.02
N GLU A 161 -0.73 19.31 9.85
CA GLU A 161 -1.96 20.05 9.57
C GLU A 161 -3.21 19.18 9.75
N VAL A 162 -3.15 17.95 9.24
CA VAL A 162 -4.23 16.98 9.36
C VAL A 162 -4.45 16.56 10.81
N MET A 163 -3.38 16.28 11.53
CA MET A 163 -3.46 15.85 12.92
C MET A 163 -3.94 16.97 13.85
N ASP A 164 -3.52 18.21 13.60
CA ASP A 164 -3.99 19.38 14.34
C ASP A 164 -5.49 19.59 14.07
N TYR A 165 -5.92 19.50 12.80
CA TYR A 165 -7.33 19.58 12.43
C TYR A 165 -8.20 18.53 13.15
N ILE A 166 -7.76 17.26 13.14
CA ILE A 166 -8.46 16.15 13.82
C ILE A 166 -8.60 16.44 15.32
N ARG A 167 -7.52 16.95 15.95
CA ARG A 167 -7.52 17.27 17.38
C ARG A 167 -8.42 18.45 17.73
N GLU A 168 -8.33 19.54 16.96
CA GLU A 168 -9.11 20.77 17.20
C GLU A 168 -10.61 20.57 17.04
N ASN A 169 -11.01 19.67 16.13
CA ASN A 169 -12.42 19.37 15.90
C ASN A 169 -12.92 18.15 16.73
N GLY A 170 -12.11 17.63 17.65
CA GLY A 170 -12.49 16.52 18.53
C GLY A 170 -12.84 15.22 17.81
N ILE A 171 -12.28 15.01 16.61
CA ILE A 171 -12.56 13.84 15.78
C ILE A 171 -11.86 12.61 16.39
N LYS A 172 -12.66 11.59 16.70
CA LYS A 172 -12.16 10.36 17.33
C LYS A 172 -11.69 9.36 16.26
N VAL A 173 -10.41 9.39 15.95
CA VAL A 173 -9.76 8.42 15.05
C VAL A 173 -8.55 7.82 15.75
N ARG A 174 -8.47 6.48 15.74
CA ARG A 174 -7.26 5.80 16.23
C ARG A 174 -6.11 6.05 15.27
N VAL A 175 -5.06 6.72 15.73
CA VAL A 175 -3.86 6.98 14.93
C VAL A 175 -2.71 6.08 15.38
N ILE A 176 -2.07 5.41 14.41
CA ILE A 176 -0.95 4.50 14.63
C ILE A 176 0.29 5.12 14.00
N GLY A 177 1.28 5.43 14.83
CA GLY A 177 2.59 5.91 14.37
C GLY A 177 3.46 4.77 13.81
N GLU A 178 4.58 5.12 13.17
CA GLU A 178 5.65 4.15 12.91
C GLU A 178 6.21 3.61 14.25
N PRO A 179 6.70 2.34 14.29
CA PRO A 179 7.36 1.81 15.48
C PRO A 179 8.56 2.71 15.83
N GLY A 180 8.47 3.43 16.95
CA GLY A 180 9.47 4.41 17.41
C GLY A 180 8.95 5.84 17.54
N PHE A 181 7.77 6.17 17.02
CA PHE A 181 7.07 7.42 17.26
C PHE A 181 5.93 7.20 18.26
N VAL A 182 5.92 8.01 19.30
CA VAL A 182 4.90 7.98 20.35
C VAL A 182 3.52 8.15 19.72
N SER A 183 2.67 7.15 19.86
CA SER A 183 1.25 7.24 19.54
C SER A 183 0.64 8.33 20.43
N VAL A 184 0.29 9.48 19.86
CA VAL A 184 -0.59 10.43 20.54
C VAL A 184 -2.00 9.82 20.47
N SER A 185 -2.39 9.12 21.52
CA SER A 185 -3.79 8.73 21.73
C SER A 185 -4.58 10.02 21.94
N ALA A 186 -5.24 10.50 20.88
CA ALA A 186 -6.28 11.51 21.04
C ALA A 186 -7.47 10.82 21.72
N GLY A 187 -7.59 10.96 23.05
CA GLY A 187 -8.80 10.60 23.78
C GLY A 187 -8.69 9.44 24.76
N GLU A 188 -7.86 9.56 25.77
CA GLU A 188 -8.14 9.02 27.11
C GLU A 188 -8.14 10.20 28.08
N GLN A 189 -9.31 10.73 28.34
CA GLN A 189 -9.73 11.37 29.60
C GLN A 189 -11.14 10.88 29.91
#